data_d1356a8888df28acf4a39eeddb9e3441
#
_entry.id   d1356a8888df28acf4a39eeddb9e3441
#
_cell.length_a   1.000
_cell.length_b   1.000
_cell.length_c   1.000
_cell.angle_alpha   90.00
_cell.angle_beta   90.00
_cell.angle_gamma   90.00
#
_symmetry.space_group_name_H-M   'P 1'
#
loop_
_entity.id
_entity.type
_entity.pdbx_description
1 polymer ?
#
loop_
_entity_poly.entity_id
_entity_poly.type
_entity_poly.pdbx_seq_one_letter_code
_entity_poly.pdbx_strand_id
1 'polypeptide(L)'
;QKKTKTIIMYPKNDYLELIEKKVKNLNLNNVKKFIYSSNPEILTGEIEILTNYSQRKRNLELRKKLFEDKEDYQSIKELERLEQLYTLGEVNFDSIIIVDFGNSLKSVLTSLVYSDVSQDKVLFTTVNQWFDESIFYENTIKNIYYPSVNYKEFSKYNNKYYKKFKIYPNEITILAYDALGLIYYAWKKNGEINSVKDFLFKDKIKGKIGTFSFKNGRVTQELDIYKTDKKKFIKF
;
A
#
# COMPACT_ATOMS: atom_id res chain seq x y z
N GLN A 1 -6.69 -15.90 7.28
CA GLN A 1 -8.15 -15.66 7.04
C GLN A 1 -8.39 -15.50 5.54
N LYS A 2 -9.43 -16.15 5.03
CA LYS A 2 -9.85 -16.00 3.64
C LYS A 2 -10.61 -14.68 3.49
N LYS A 3 -10.04 -13.71 2.75
CA LYS A 3 -10.69 -12.44 2.44
C LYS A 3 -11.61 -12.63 1.24
N THR A 4 -12.86 -12.21 1.35
CA THR A 4 -13.90 -12.50 0.37
C THR A 4 -14.47 -11.27 -0.32
N LYS A 5 -14.35 -10.10 0.31
CA LYS A 5 -14.89 -8.82 -0.17
C LYS A 5 -13.76 -7.80 -0.31
N THR A 6 -13.11 -7.82 -1.46
CA THR A 6 -11.98 -6.92 -1.74
C THR A 6 -12.43 -5.71 -2.52
N ILE A 7 -11.92 -4.53 -2.14
CA ILE A 7 -12.02 -3.30 -2.92
C ILE A 7 -10.65 -2.95 -3.48
N ILE A 8 -10.57 -2.66 -4.77
CA ILE A 8 -9.40 -2.03 -5.38
C ILE A 8 -9.68 -0.54 -5.56
N MET A 9 -8.81 0.29 -5.00
CA MET A 9 -8.93 1.74 -4.97
C MET A 9 -7.80 2.38 -5.76
N TYR A 10 -8.11 3.38 -6.58
CA TYR A 10 -7.11 4.15 -7.33
C TYR A 10 -7.61 5.55 -7.66
N PRO A 11 -6.67 6.54 -7.80
CA PRO A 11 -7.01 7.92 -8.03
C PRO A 11 -7.50 8.19 -9.46
N LYS A 12 -8.37 9.17 -9.59
CA LYS A 12 -8.75 9.77 -10.87
C LYS A 12 -7.69 10.78 -11.29
N ASN A 13 -6.64 10.31 -11.95
CA ASN A 13 -5.52 11.11 -12.43
C ASN A 13 -5.12 10.68 -13.85
N ASP A 14 -4.02 11.23 -14.38
CA ASP A 14 -3.52 10.95 -15.74
C ASP A 14 -3.15 9.46 -15.97
N TYR A 15 -2.97 8.69 -14.92
CA TYR A 15 -2.67 7.25 -15.00
C TYR A 15 -3.91 6.36 -14.93
N LEU A 16 -5.12 6.92 -14.83
CA LEU A 16 -6.36 6.18 -14.65
C LEU A 16 -6.54 5.08 -15.71
N GLU A 17 -6.45 5.43 -16.99
CA GLU A 17 -6.63 4.47 -18.08
C GLU A 17 -5.60 3.33 -18.05
N LEU A 18 -4.34 3.66 -17.72
CA LEU A 18 -3.28 2.67 -17.57
C LEU A 18 -3.57 1.70 -16.42
N ILE A 19 -4.01 2.22 -15.28
CA ILE A 19 -4.36 1.43 -14.10
C ILE A 19 -5.54 0.53 -14.44
N GLU A 20 -6.61 1.06 -15.04
CA GLU A 20 -7.79 0.28 -15.42
C GLU A 20 -7.46 -0.85 -16.38
N LYS A 21 -6.64 -0.58 -17.40
CA LYS A 21 -6.15 -1.61 -18.33
C LYS A 21 -5.37 -2.71 -17.60
N LYS A 22 -4.52 -2.36 -16.66
CA LYS A 22 -3.75 -3.33 -15.86
C LYS A 22 -4.65 -4.14 -14.92
N VAL A 23 -5.57 -3.48 -14.21
CA VAL A 23 -6.52 -4.14 -13.32
C VAL A 23 -7.44 -5.10 -14.08
N LYS A 24 -7.92 -4.70 -15.26
CA LYS A 24 -8.74 -5.58 -16.13
C LYS A 24 -7.99 -6.85 -16.54
N ASN A 25 -6.69 -6.73 -16.84
CA ASN A 25 -5.86 -7.87 -17.26
C ASN A 25 -5.56 -8.86 -16.10
N LEU A 26 -5.77 -8.46 -14.85
CA LEU A 26 -5.57 -9.35 -13.70
C LEU A 26 -6.74 -10.33 -13.49
N ASN A 27 -7.84 -10.19 -14.23
CA ASN A 27 -9.04 -11.04 -14.13
C ASN A 27 -9.48 -11.31 -12.68
N LEU A 28 -9.47 -10.26 -11.85
CA LEU A 28 -9.81 -10.36 -10.44
C LEU A 28 -11.33 -10.58 -10.30
N ASN A 29 -11.72 -11.79 -9.94
CA ASN A 29 -13.10 -12.12 -9.64
C ASN A 29 -13.48 -11.57 -8.26
N ASN A 30 -14.70 -11.02 -8.12
CA ASN A 30 -15.27 -10.53 -6.88
C ASN A 30 -14.53 -9.32 -6.24
N VAL A 31 -13.83 -8.53 -7.05
CA VAL A 31 -13.19 -7.29 -6.60
C VAL A 31 -14.00 -6.09 -7.05
N LYS A 32 -14.46 -5.29 -6.10
CA LYS A 32 -15.15 -4.04 -6.37
C LYS A 32 -14.14 -2.94 -6.66
N LYS A 33 -14.35 -2.15 -7.70
CA LYS A 33 -13.52 -0.99 -8.02
C LYS A 33 -14.05 0.25 -7.34
N PHE A 34 -13.16 1.10 -6.86
CA PHE A 34 -13.47 2.40 -6.33
C PHE A 34 -12.44 3.42 -6.84
N ILE A 35 -12.94 4.39 -7.62
CA ILE A 35 -12.13 5.48 -8.19
C ILE A 35 -12.41 6.71 -7.34
N TYR A 36 -11.36 7.34 -6.82
CA TYR A 36 -11.47 8.50 -5.95
C TYR A 36 -10.81 9.74 -6.53
N SER A 37 -11.24 10.90 -6.08
CA SER A 37 -10.67 12.19 -6.44
C SER A 37 -9.25 12.34 -5.90
N SER A 38 -8.35 12.87 -6.71
CA SER A 38 -7.00 13.26 -6.25
C SER A 38 -7.02 14.54 -5.41
N ASN A 39 -8.15 15.25 -5.34
CA ASN A 39 -8.31 16.41 -4.45
C ASN A 39 -8.63 15.92 -3.02
N PRO A 40 -7.77 16.22 -2.01
CA PRO A 40 -7.98 15.77 -0.63
C PRO A 40 -9.29 16.25 0.01
N GLU A 41 -9.80 17.42 -0.39
CA GLU A 41 -11.06 17.97 0.13
C GLU A 41 -12.27 17.13 -0.29
N ILE A 42 -12.23 16.56 -1.49
CA ILE A 42 -13.29 15.69 -2.02
C ILE A 42 -13.11 14.25 -1.55
N LEU A 43 -11.88 13.79 -1.49
CA LEU A 43 -11.49 12.42 -1.16
C LEU A 43 -12.12 11.93 0.15
N THR A 44 -12.08 12.73 1.20
CA THR A 44 -12.64 12.35 2.52
C THR A 44 -14.12 12.05 2.42
N GLY A 45 -14.89 12.92 1.76
CA GLY A 45 -16.33 12.70 1.54
C GLY A 45 -16.64 11.45 0.70
N GLU A 46 -15.84 11.18 -0.34
CA GLU A 46 -15.99 9.97 -1.15
C GLU A 46 -15.72 8.69 -0.33
N ILE A 47 -14.72 8.72 0.57
CA ILE A 47 -14.41 7.60 1.47
C ILE A 47 -15.48 7.45 2.54
N GLU A 48 -16.03 8.52 3.08
CA GLU A 48 -17.18 8.46 4.01
C GLU A 48 -18.39 7.76 3.38
N ILE A 49 -18.68 8.06 2.12
CA ILE A 49 -19.74 7.39 1.35
C ILE A 49 -19.40 5.89 1.16
N LEU A 50 -18.18 5.56 0.75
CA LEU A 50 -17.74 4.18 0.55
C LEU A 50 -17.90 3.33 1.81
N THR A 51 -17.59 3.93 2.96
CA THR A 51 -17.57 3.27 4.28
C THR A 51 -18.89 3.34 5.02
N ASN A 52 -19.91 4.02 4.48
CA ASN A 52 -21.16 4.36 5.14
C ASN A 52 -20.94 5.03 6.52
N TYR A 53 -19.92 5.90 6.61
CA TYR A 53 -19.49 6.51 7.88
C TYR A 53 -20.61 7.24 8.60
N SER A 54 -21.36 8.11 7.92
CA SER A 54 -22.47 8.86 8.49
C SER A 54 -23.57 7.95 9.07
N GLN A 55 -23.90 6.86 8.37
CA GLN A 55 -24.87 5.90 8.87
C GLN A 55 -24.36 5.15 10.10
N ARG A 56 -23.09 4.73 10.09
CA ARG A 56 -22.44 4.05 11.22
C ARG A 56 -22.34 4.96 12.44
N LYS A 57 -22.05 6.25 12.24
CA LYS A 57 -22.09 7.27 13.30
C LYS A 57 -23.47 7.44 13.87
N ARG A 58 -24.48 7.58 13.02
CA ARG A 58 -25.88 7.65 13.46
C ARG A 58 -26.33 6.41 14.23
N ASN A 59 -25.91 5.23 13.82
CA ASN A 59 -26.20 3.98 14.54
C ASN A 59 -25.64 4.00 15.96
N LEU A 60 -24.42 4.55 16.14
CA LEU A 60 -23.81 4.72 17.46
C LEU A 60 -24.63 5.66 18.35
N GLU A 61 -25.01 6.82 17.84
CA GLU A 61 -25.82 7.81 18.59
C GLU A 61 -27.18 7.23 18.98
N LEU A 62 -27.86 6.54 18.05
CA LEU A 62 -29.11 5.86 18.36
C LEU A 62 -28.95 4.78 19.42
N ARG A 63 -27.82 4.05 19.38
CA ARG A 63 -27.56 3.01 20.38
C ARG A 63 -27.25 3.59 21.75
N LYS A 64 -26.49 4.69 21.85
CA LYS A 64 -26.22 5.39 23.11
C LYS A 64 -27.49 5.85 23.78
N LYS A 65 -28.39 6.51 23.03
CA LYS A 65 -29.69 6.96 23.52
C LYS A 65 -30.56 5.88 24.18
N LEU A 66 -30.38 4.62 23.78
CA LEU A 66 -31.12 3.51 24.40
C LEU A 66 -30.67 3.19 25.83
N PHE A 67 -29.52 3.70 26.25
CA PHE A 67 -28.90 3.41 27.54
C PHE A 67 -28.72 4.66 28.43
N GLU A 68 -28.87 5.88 27.87
CA GLU A 68 -28.65 7.15 28.60
C GLU A 68 -29.49 7.29 29.86
N ASP A 69 -30.75 6.85 29.82
CA ASP A 69 -31.69 6.99 30.92
C ASP A 69 -31.80 5.73 31.81
N LYS A 70 -30.87 4.77 31.64
CA LYS A 70 -30.90 3.51 32.41
C LYS A 70 -29.87 3.51 33.53
N GLU A 71 -30.32 3.15 34.72
CA GLU A 71 -29.49 3.15 35.93
C GLU A 71 -28.96 1.76 36.32
N ASP A 72 -29.33 0.71 35.56
CA ASP A 72 -28.82 -0.64 35.86
C ASP A 72 -27.34 -0.78 35.40
N TYR A 73 -26.61 -1.59 36.17
CA TYR A 73 -25.18 -1.79 35.99
C TYR A 73 -24.77 -2.21 34.57
N GLN A 74 -25.56 -3.04 33.92
CA GLN A 74 -25.25 -3.54 32.57
C GLN A 74 -25.41 -2.44 31.53
N SER A 75 -26.45 -1.61 31.67
CA SER A 75 -26.69 -0.45 30.79
C SER A 75 -25.58 0.61 30.94
N ILE A 76 -25.17 0.92 32.16
CA ILE A 76 -24.07 1.85 32.43
C ILE A 76 -22.78 1.34 31.75
N LYS A 77 -22.42 0.09 31.97
CA LYS A 77 -21.24 -0.53 31.38
C LYS A 77 -21.28 -0.56 29.85
N GLU A 78 -22.46 -0.81 29.26
CA GLU A 78 -22.60 -0.77 27.78
C GLU A 78 -22.49 0.66 27.26
N LEU A 79 -23.03 1.66 27.97
CA LEU A 79 -22.88 3.07 27.61
C LEU A 79 -21.40 3.49 27.63
N GLU A 80 -20.66 3.17 28.71
CA GLU A 80 -19.22 3.42 28.80
C GLU A 80 -18.44 2.80 27.63
N ARG A 81 -18.81 1.57 27.20
CA ARG A 81 -18.22 0.91 26.04
C ARG A 81 -18.52 1.65 24.74
N LEU A 82 -19.76 2.11 24.57
CA LEU A 82 -20.20 2.83 23.39
C LEU A 82 -19.57 4.23 23.29
N GLU A 83 -19.28 4.87 24.41
CA GLU A 83 -18.59 6.17 24.45
C GLU A 83 -17.16 6.11 23.92
N GLN A 84 -16.52 4.95 23.98
CA GLN A 84 -15.17 4.74 23.44
C GLN A 84 -15.16 4.50 21.92
N LEU A 85 -16.31 4.39 21.27
CA LEU A 85 -16.44 4.13 19.84
C LEU A 85 -16.65 5.43 19.06
N TYR A 86 -16.15 5.48 17.83
CA TYR A 86 -16.42 6.55 16.88
C TYR A 86 -17.60 6.23 15.97
N THR A 87 -17.83 4.95 15.67
CA THR A 87 -18.95 4.47 14.86
C THR A 87 -19.44 3.11 15.37
N LEU A 88 -20.67 2.73 15.00
CA LEU A 88 -21.23 1.41 15.30
C LEU A 88 -21.59 0.68 14.00
N GLY A 89 -21.04 -0.51 13.85
CA GLY A 89 -21.18 -1.36 12.67
C GLY A 89 -19.85 -1.48 11.90
N GLU A 90 -19.83 -2.43 10.99
CA GLU A 90 -18.65 -2.73 10.18
C GLU A 90 -18.82 -2.21 8.76
N VAL A 91 -17.70 -1.97 8.08
CA VAL A 91 -17.69 -1.74 6.64
C VAL A 91 -18.03 -3.04 5.90
N ASN A 92 -18.54 -2.93 4.67
CA ASN A 92 -18.98 -4.08 3.88
C ASN A 92 -17.86 -4.77 3.07
N PHE A 93 -16.60 -4.54 3.45
CA PHE A 93 -15.41 -5.15 2.84
C PHE A 93 -14.42 -5.57 3.92
N ASP A 94 -13.59 -6.55 3.59
CA ASP A 94 -12.60 -7.14 4.50
C ASP A 94 -11.15 -6.97 4.02
N SER A 95 -10.96 -6.44 2.82
CA SER A 95 -9.64 -6.08 2.30
C SER A 95 -9.69 -4.94 1.28
N ILE A 96 -8.62 -4.17 1.24
CA ILE A 96 -8.43 -3.05 0.31
C ILE A 96 -7.08 -3.20 -0.37
N ILE A 97 -7.07 -2.98 -1.69
CA ILE A 97 -5.85 -2.83 -2.49
C ILE A 97 -5.80 -1.38 -2.97
N ILE A 98 -4.87 -0.58 -2.48
CA ILE A 98 -4.73 0.83 -2.85
C ILE A 98 -3.63 0.94 -3.90
N VAL A 99 -3.98 1.35 -5.12
CA VAL A 99 -3.04 1.57 -6.23
C VAL A 99 -2.64 3.03 -6.24
N ASP A 100 -1.79 3.42 -5.29
CA ASP A 100 -1.32 4.79 -5.12
C ASP A 100 0.01 4.83 -4.36
N PHE A 101 0.66 6.01 -4.28
CA PHE A 101 1.94 6.20 -3.60
C PHE A 101 2.13 7.62 -3.06
N GLY A 102 3.16 7.78 -2.24
CA GLY A 102 3.56 9.09 -1.68
C GLY A 102 2.45 9.74 -0.86
N ASN A 103 2.32 11.06 -0.99
CA ASN A 103 1.35 11.84 -0.21
C ASN A 103 -0.11 11.49 -0.55
N SER A 104 -0.39 11.12 -1.80
CA SER A 104 -1.73 10.69 -2.20
C SER A 104 -2.15 9.42 -1.46
N LEU A 105 -1.28 8.41 -1.41
CA LEU A 105 -1.52 7.20 -0.61
C LEU A 105 -1.77 7.53 0.87
N LYS A 106 -0.97 8.43 1.46
CA LYS A 106 -1.16 8.85 2.86
C LYS A 106 -2.52 9.48 3.09
N SER A 107 -2.95 10.37 2.19
CA SER A 107 -4.27 10.99 2.27
C SER A 107 -5.40 9.98 2.26
N VAL A 108 -5.34 8.97 1.37
CA VAL A 108 -6.31 7.87 1.32
C VAL A 108 -6.32 7.07 2.63
N LEU A 109 -5.14 6.70 3.12
CA LEU A 109 -5.00 5.92 4.36
C LEU A 109 -5.55 6.70 5.56
N THR A 110 -5.22 8.00 5.67
CA THR A 110 -5.72 8.88 6.73
C THR A 110 -7.25 9.02 6.65
N SER A 111 -7.81 9.22 5.46
CA SER A 111 -9.26 9.32 5.28
C SER A 111 -10.00 8.01 5.63
N LEU A 112 -9.42 6.85 5.32
CA LEU A 112 -9.97 5.55 5.72
C LEU A 112 -9.97 5.39 7.24
N VAL A 113 -8.89 5.75 7.91
CA VAL A 113 -8.79 5.70 9.38
C VAL A 113 -9.72 6.73 10.01
N TYR A 114 -9.80 7.94 9.48
CA TYR A 114 -10.77 8.97 9.91
C TYR A 114 -12.22 8.46 9.81
N SER A 115 -12.53 7.73 8.76
CA SER A 115 -13.84 7.09 8.57
C SER A 115 -14.02 5.81 9.41
N ASP A 116 -13.18 5.61 10.44
CA ASP A 116 -13.22 4.48 11.38
C ASP A 116 -13.18 3.11 10.69
N VAL A 117 -12.30 2.97 9.68
CA VAL A 117 -12.00 1.67 9.07
C VAL A 117 -10.86 1.01 9.82
N SER A 118 -11.18 0.00 10.62
CA SER A 118 -10.21 -0.68 11.48
C SER A 118 -9.19 -1.49 10.68
N GLN A 119 -7.91 -1.14 10.83
CA GLN A 119 -6.78 -1.87 10.24
C GLN A 119 -6.51 -3.24 10.88
N ASP A 120 -7.18 -3.56 11.99
CA ASP A 120 -7.12 -4.87 12.63
C ASP A 120 -8.17 -5.82 12.04
N LYS A 121 -9.26 -5.29 11.47
CA LYS A 121 -10.35 -6.05 10.83
C LYS A 121 -10.22 -6.12 9.32
N VAL A 122 -9.85 -5.00 8.70
CA VAL A 122 -9.68 -4.86 7.24
C VAL A 122 -8.20 -4.98 6.89
N LEU A 123 -7.87 -5.81 5.91
CA LEU A 123 -6.52 -5.94 5.38
C LEU A 123 -6.22 -4.78 4.43
N PHE A 124 -5.25 -3.95 4.80
CA PHE A 124 -4.76 -2.86 3.96
C PHE A 124 -3.55 -3.31 3.16
N THR A 125 -3.66 -3.27 1.85
CA THR A 125 -2.55 -3.57 0.94
C THR A 125 -2.37 -2.46 -0.08
N THR A 126 -1.14 -2.29 -0.56
CA THR A 126 -0.86 -1.35 -1.65
C THR A 126 0.09 -1.98 -2.66
N VAL A 127 0.33 -1.30 -3.76
CA VAL A 127 1.29 -1.69 -4.79
C VAL A 127 2.72 -1.55 -4.29
N ASN A 128 3.71 -1.88 -5.12
CA ASN A 128 5.12 -1.72 -4.78
C ASN A 128 5.39 -0.31 -4.22
N GLN A 129 5.90 -0.27 -3.01
CA GLN A 129 6.32 0.95 -2.33
C GLN A 129 7.82 0.89 -2.03
N TRP A 130 8.45 2.07 -1.97
CA TRP A 130 9.77 2.22 -1.39
C TRP A 130 9.67 2.44 0.12
N PHE A 131 10.80 2.38 0.81
CA PHE A 131 10.83 2.52 2.27
C PHE A 131 10.81 4.01 2.68
N ASP A 132 9.64 4.62 2.52
CA ASP A 132 9.39 6.00 2.93
C ASP A 132 9.08 6.06 4.43
N GLU A 133 10.04 6.51 5.22
CA GLU A 133 9.88 6.65 6.67
C GLU A 133 8.82 7.68 7.05
N SER A 134 8.48 8.61 6.16
CA SER A 134 7.46 9.63 6.43
C SER A 134 6.06 9.04 6.63
N ILE A 135 5.80 7.82 6.18
CA ILE A 135 4.56 7.10 6.49
C ILE A 135 4.37 6.87 8.00
N PHE A 136 5.47 6.86 8.77
CA PHE A 136 5.43 6.66 10.23
C PHE A 136 5.10 7.91 11.02
N TYR A 137 5.11 9.09 10.40
CA TYR A 137 4.70 10.32 11.06
C TYR A 137 3.19 10.34 11.31
N GLU A 138 2.43 9.61 10.51
CA GLU A 138 1.01 9.39 10.72
C GLU A 138 0.80 8.29 11.77
N ASN A 139 0.66 8.65 13.03
CA ASN A 139 0.53 7.69 14.14
C ASN A 139 -0.67 6.72 14.00
N THR A 140 -1.66 7.10 13.18
CA THR A 140 -2.85 6.31 12.91
C THR A 140 -2.64 5.26 11.84
N ILE A 141 -1.57 5.37 11.01
CA ILE A 141 -1.28 4.46 9.92
C ILE A 141 -0.40 3.31 10.40
N LYS A 142 -0.94 2.10 10.42
CA LYS A 142 -0.25 0.86 10.81
C LYS A 142 -0.73 -0.32 9.96
N ASN A 143 -0.03 -1.45 10.04
CA ASN A 143 -0.46 -2.72 9.41
C ASN A 143 -0.75 -2.61 7.90
N ILE A 144 0.02 -1.82 7.15
CA ILE A 144 -0.09 -1.75 5.69
C ILE A 144 0.88 -2.74 5.09
N TYR A 145 0.38 -3.60 4.21
CA TYR A 145 1.17 -4.61 3.50
C TYR A 145 1.48 -4.14 2.07
N TYR A 146 2.73 -4.30 1.67
CA TYR A 146 3.17 -3.92 0.33
C TYR A 146 4.38 -4.72 -0.14
N PRO A 147 4.51 -4.97 -1.45
CA PRO A 147 5.73 -5.54 -2.01
C PRO A 147 6.82 -4.48 -2.11
N SER A 148 8.06 -4.85 -1.81
CA SER A 148 9.25 -4.00 -2.00
C SER A 148 10.53 -4.82 -2.16
N VAL A 149 11.60 -4.12 -2.48
CA VAL A 149 12.96 -4.68 -2.57
C VAL A 149 13.48 -5.09 -1.18
N ASN A 150 14.63 -5.77 -1.13
CA ASN A 150 15.22 -6.13 0.15
C ASN A 150 15.64 -4.90 0.95
N TYR A 151 15.03 -4.67 2.11
CA TYR A 151 15.27 -3.48 2.96
C TYR A 151 16.73 -3.34 3.39
N LYS A 152 17.38 -4.45 3.74
CA LYS A 152 18.79 -4.42 4.19
C LYS A 152 19.73 -3.95 3.08
N GLU A 153 19.54 -4.44 1.87
CA GLU A 153 20.38 -4.03 0.72
C GLU A 153 20.04 -2.60 0.27
N PHE A 154 18.77 -2.22 0.30
CA PHE A 154 18.34 -0.84 0.06
C PHE A 154 18.99 0.14 1.06
N SER A 155 18.95 -0.13 2.35
CA SER A 155 19.56 0.71 3.39
C SER A 155 21.08 0.81 3.23
N LYS A 156 21.75 -0.29 2.91
CA LYS A 156 23.22 -0.27 2.62
C LYS A 156 23.53 0.62 1.42
N TYR A 157 22.74 0.53 0.36
CA TYR A 157 22.93 1.34 -0.83
C TYR A 157 22.72 2.82 -0.51
N ASN A 158 21.63 3.18 0.15
CA ASN A 158 21.28 4.54 0.55
C ASN A 158 22.41 5.17 1.40
N ASN A 159 22.89 4.45 2.39
CA ASN A 159 23.98 4.93 3.26
C ASN A 159 25.29 5.14 2.49
N LYS A 160 25.62 4.22 1.58
CA LYS A 160 26.82 4.35 0.72
C LYS A 160 26.69 5.56 -0.21
N TYR A 161 25.55 5.75 -0.81
CA TYR A 161 25.27 6.86 -1.72
C TYR A 161 25.35 8.20 -0.97
N TYR A 162 24.68 8.31 0.18
CA TYR A 162 24.72 9.50 1.03
C TYR A 162 26.14 9.85 1.49
N LYS A 163 26.94 8.86 1.90
CA LYS A 163 28.36 9.11 2.27
C LYS A 163 29.15 9.76 1.15
N LYS A 164 28.89 9.38 -0.10
CA LYS A 164 29.61 9.87 -1.28
C LYS A 164 29.08 11.21 -1.79
N PHE A 165 27.74 11.36 -1.87
CA PHE A 165 27.11 12.48 -2.56
C PHE A 165 26.42 13.48 -1.62
N LYS A 166 26.29 13.16 -0.33
CA LYS A 166 25.61 13.98 0.71
C LYS A 166 24.12 14.22 0.45
N ILE A 167 23.53 13.44 -0.46
CA ILE A 167 22.08 13.39 -0.75
C ILE A 167 21.66 11.93 -0.78
N TYR A 168 20.39 11.66 -0.55
CA TYR A 168 19.80 10.33 -0.73
C TYR A 168 19.46 10.09 -2.20
N PRO A 169 19.64 8.85 -2.70
CA PRO A 169 19.22 8.50 -4.06
C PRO A 169 17.69 8.43 -4.13
N ASN A 170 17.15 8.82 -5.28
CA ASN A 170 15.75 8.50 -5.60
C ASN A 170 15.64 7.07 -6.19
N GLU A 171 14.43 6.60 -6.37
CA GLU A 171 14.13 5.25 -6.86
C GLU A 171 14.72 4.99 -8.26
N ILE A 172 14.68 5.98 -9.14
CA ILE A 172 15.23 5.88 -10.49
C ILE A 172 16.75 5.69 -10.45
N THR A 173 17.45 6.38 -9.56
CA THR A 173 18.90 6.23 -9.36
C THR A 173 19.25 4.79 -8.96
N ILE A 174 18.45 4.18 -8.10
CA ILE A 174 18.67 2.82 -7.64
C ILE A 174 18.43 1.82 -8.77
N LEU A 175 17.34 1.98 -9.52
CA LEU A 175 17.02 1.14 -10.67
C LEU A 175 18.08 1.28 -11.79
N ALA A 176 18.56 2.50 -12.06
CA ALA A 176 19.60 2.76 -13.03
C ALA A 176 20.92 2.08 -12.64
N TYR A 177 21.24 2.03 -11.35
CA TYR A 177 22.45 1.34 -10.87
C TYR A 177 22.40 -0.17 -11.16
N ASP A 178 21.28 -0.83 -10.90
CA ASP A 178 21.10 -2.25 -11.21
C ASP A 178 21.03 -2.49 -12.73
N ALA A 179 20.41 -1.58 -13.51
CA ALA A 179 20.38 -1.67 -14.96
C ALA A 179 21.79 -1.61 -15.58
N LEU A 180 22.65 -0.67 -15.12
CA LEU A 180 24.05 -0.60 -15.54
C LEU A 180 24.82 -1.86 -15.16
N GLY A 181 24.55 -2.41 -13.98
CA GLY A 181 25.14 -3.69 -13.56
C GLY A 181 24.75 -4.85 -14.47
N LEU A 182 23.50 -4.91 -14.93
CA LEU A 182 23.02 -5.91 -15.88
C LEU A 182 23.67 -5.74 -17.27
N ILE A 183 23.80 -4.51 -17.76
CA ILE A 183 24.51 -4.22 -19.02
C ILE A 183 25.96 -4.68 -18.95
N TYR A 184 26.66 -4.32 -17.88
CA TYR A 184 28.04 -4.76 -17.66
C TYR A 184 28.17 -6.29 -17.59
N TYR A 185 27.25 -6.95 -16.89
CA TYR A 185 27.22 -8.41 -16.80
C TYR A 185 27.01 -9.07 -18.16
N ALA A 186 26.05 -8.58 -18.97
CA ALA A 186 25.78 -9.06 -20.31
C ALA A 186 27.03 -8.91 -21.22
N TRP A 187 27.64 -7.71 -21.20
CA TRP A 187 28.83 -7.44 -21.95
C TRP A 187 29.99 -8.37 -21.55
N LYS A 188 30.24 -8.53 -20.25
CA LYS A 188 31.34 -9.40 -19.78
C LYS A 188 31.11 -10.88 -20.15
N LYS A 189 29.87 -11.32 -20.18
CA LYS A 189 29.49 -12.70 -20.50
C LYS A 189 29.60 -13.01 -21.99
N ASN A 190 29.18 -12.07 -22.85
CA ASN A 190 29.07 -12.27 -24.28
C ASN A 190 30.22 -11.65 -25.08
N GLY A 191 31.06 -10.83 -24.46
CA GLY A 191 32.13 -10.05 -25.13
C GLY A 191 31.62 -8.78 -25.79
N GLU A 192 30.41 -8.76 -26.29
CA GLU A 192 29.70 -7.67 -26.94
C GLU A 192 28.19 -7.73 -26.70
N ILE A 193 27.50 -6.65 -26.98
CA ILE A 193 26.04 -6.56 -26.91
C ILE A 193 25.55 -6.03 -28.26
N ASN A 194 24.93 -6.92 -29.03
CA ASN A 194 24.45 -6.61 -30.38
C ASN A 194 22.91 -6.54 -30.46
N SER A 195 22.22 -7.13 -29.52
CA SER A 195 20.76 -7.20 -29.57
C SER A 195 20.12 -7.36 -28.17
N VAL A 196 18.81 -7.15 -28.11
CA VAL A 196 18.02 -7.42 -26.89
C VAL A 196 18.11 -8.88 -26.45
N LYS A 197 18.42 -9.81 -27.37
CA LYS A 197 18.57 -11.24 -27.07
C LYS A 197 19.74 -11.50 -26.13
N ASP A 198 20.77 -10.66 -26.11
CA ASP A 198 21.92 -10.77 -25.25
C ASP A 198 21.60 -10.55 -23.76
N PHE A 199 20.40 -10.01 -23.49
CA PHE A 199 19.83 -9.87 -22.15
C PHE A 199 18.84 -10.98 -21.76
N LEU A 200 18.63 -11.98 -22.62
CA LEU A 200 17.74 -13.11 -22.30
C LEU A 200 18.50 -14.18 -21.49
N PHE A 201 18.69 -13.90 -20.22
CA PHE A 201 19.33 -14.84 -19.31
C PHE A 201 18.34 -15.95 -18.91
N LYS A 202 18.84 -17.22 -18.90
CA LYS A 202 18.06 -18.37 -18.42
C LYS A 202 17.91 -18.35 -16.90
N ASP A 203 18.98 -17.95 -16.22
CA ASP A 203 19.04 -17.91 -14.76
C ASP A 203 18.67 -16.52 -14.23
N LYS A 204 18.23 -16.49 -12.97
CA LYS A 204 18.01 -15.25 -12.26
C LYS A 204 19.35 -14.55 -12.02
N ILE A 205 19.36 -13.22 -12.19
CA ILE A 205 20.54 -12.40 -11.95
C ILE A 205 20.33 -11.61 -10.67
N LYS A 206 21.25 -11.73 -9.74
CA LYS A 206 21.26 -10.94 -8.51
C LYS A 206 21.89 -9.59 -8.78
N GLY A 207 21.10 -8.53 -8.73
CA GLY A 207 21.54 -7.13 -8.73
C GLY A 207 21.98 -6.65 -7.35
N LYS A 208 22.13 -5.34 -7.19
CA LYS A 208 22.53 -4.73 -5.92
C LYS A 208 21.41 -4.78 -4.88
N ILE A 209 20.20 -4.49 -5.30
CA ILE A 209 19.02 -4.42 -4.41
C ILE A 209 17.92 -5.39 -4.80
N GLY A 210 18.01 -6.05 -5.95
CA GLY A 210 16.98 -6.96 -6.44
C GLY A 210 17.55 -8.20 -7.11
N THR A 211 16.70 -9.20 -7.27
CA THR A 211 16.92 -10.37 -8.10
C THR A 211 16.02 -10.27 -9.31
N PHE A 212 16.59 -10.41 -10.50
CA PHE A 212 15.90 -10.19 -11.77
C PHE A 212 15.76 -11.50 -12.55
N SER A 213 14.60 -11.68 -13.14
CA SER A 213 14.29 -12.75 -14.11
C SER A 213 13.95 -12.16 -15.46
N PHE A 214 14.29 -12.87 -16.52
CA PHE A 214 14.07 -12.47 -17.90
C PHE A 214 13.13 -13.46 -18.57
N LYS A 215 11.96 -13.02 -18.97
CA LYS A 215 10.97 -13.89 -19.64
C LYS A 215 10.20 -13.11 -20.70
N ASN A 216 10.14 -13.67 -21.91
CA ASN A 216 9.37 -13.09 -23.02
C ASN A 216 9.71 -11.61 -23.31
N GLY A 217 10.99 -11.25 -23.31
CA GLY A 217 11.45 -9.87 -23.53
C GLY A 217 11.12 -8.89 -22.40
N ARG A 218 10.72 -9.41 -21.23
CA ARG A 218 10.42 -8.60 -20.04
C ARG A 218 11.35 -8.96 -18.91
N VAL A 219 11.72 -7.93 -18.14
CA VAL A 219 12.44 -8.09 -16.87
C VAL A 219 11.43 -8.04 -15.74
N THR A 220 11.51 -8.99 -14.85
CA THR A 220 10.73 -9.01 -13.60
C THR A 220 11.68 -9.01 -12.42
N GLN A 221 11.40 -8.20 -11.42
CA GLN A 221 12.14 -8.14 -10.17
C GLN A 221 11.39 -8.93 -9.10
N GLU A 222 12.12 -9.74 -8.33
CA GLU A 222 11.56 -10.38 -7.14
C GLU A 222 11.44 -9.35 -6.01
N LEU A 223 10.27 -9.35 -5.38
CA LEU A 223 9.97 -8.46 -4.27
C LEU A 223 9.60 -9.27 -3.04
N ASP A 224 10.01 -8.79 -1.89
CA ASP A 224 9.57 -9.27 -0.58
C ASP A 224 8.28 -8.56 -0.17
N ILE A 225 7.46 -9.18 0.66
CA ILE A 225 6.31 -8.52 1.27
C ILE A 225 6.74 -7.91 2.59
N TYR A 226 6.38 -6.65 2.78
CA TYR A 226 6.61 -5.90 4.03
C TYR A 226 5.30 -5.42 4.62
N LYS A 227 5.31 -5.20 5.91
CA LYS A 227 4.27 -4.44 6.59
C LYS A 227 4.89 -3.32 7.42
N THR A 228 4.16 -2.23 7.59
CA THR A 228 4.48 -1.19 8.55
C THR A 228 3.96 -1.58 9.94
N ASP A 229 4.78 -1.51 10.97
CA ASP A 229 4.36 -1.75 12.34
C ASP A 229 5.31 -1.01 13.31
N LYS A 230 4.76 -0.28 14.28
CA LYS A 230 5.52 0.43 15.33
C LYS A 230 6.72 1.22 14.79
N LYS A 231 6.50 1.99 13.74
CA LYS A 231 7.55 2.78 13.05
C LYS A 231 8.69 1.94 12.45
N LYS A 232 8.40 0.71 12.01
CA LYS A 232 9.37 -0.18 11.37
C LYS A 232 8.79 -0.82 10.12
N PHE A 233 9.67 -1.14 9.18
CA PHE A 233 9.36 -1.99 8.03
C PHE A 233 9.71 -3.44 8.40
N ILE A 234 8.70 -4.26 8.58
CA ILE A 234 8.86 -5.66 8.97
C ILE A 234 8.64 -6.53 7.75
N LYS A 235 9.61 -7.35 7.40
CA LYS A 235 9.43 -8.38 6.36
C LYS A 235 8.44 -9.43 6.87
N PHE A 236 7.45 -9.73 6.01
CA PHE A 236 6.37 -10.68 6.30
C PHE A 236 6.69 -12.07 5.72
#